data_361148b99622d52e082bb8f5a47e838d
#
_entry.id   361148b99622d52e082bb8f5a47e838d
#
_cell.length_a   1.000
_cell.length_b   1.000
_cell.length_c   1.000
_cell.angle_alpha   90.00
_cell.angle_beta   90.00
_cell.angle_gamma   90.00
#
_symmetry.space_group_name_H-M   'P 1'
#
loop_
_entity.id
_entity.type
_entity.pdbx_description
1 polymer ?
#
loop_
_entity_poly.entity_id
_entity_poly.type
_entity_poly.pdbx_seq_one_letter_code
_entity_poly.pdbx_strand_id
1 'polypeptide(L)'
;VHAVAVVADALRDGDLLVLGASTAVRDASRAGLPFDGVQTIANRGAAGIDGTISTAVGAAMAHAHADPTAIRAPRTIAVMGDLTFAHDLGGLNIGPLEPRPDNLLIVLTNDSGGGIFETLEPGAEDLRTFADGTAAFERVFGTPLDLNFAELCAGFGVEHKLATSVEELAVALDEHAEVGGSGITVLEVKVDRRGRQEIEKRIAGA
;
A
#
# COMPACT_ATOMS: atom_id res chain seq x y z
N VAL A 1 -5.50 -3.90 -8.53
CA VAL A 1 -6.95 -3.81 -8.28
C VAL A 1 -7.38 -4.88 -7.28
N HIS A 2 -7.16 -6.19 -7.53
CA HIS A 2 -7.65 -7.27 -6.67
C HIS A 2 -7.18 -7.15 -5.22
N ALA A 3 -5.89 -6.87 -4.98
CA ALA A 3 -5.37 -6.69 -3.62
C ALA A 3 -6.09 -5.58 -2.85
N VAL A 4 -6.37 -4.45 -3.52
CA VAL A 4 -7.10 -3.33 -2.89
C VAL A 4 -8.58 -3.67 -2.66
N ALA A 5 -9.20 -4.47 -3.54
CA ALA A 5 -10.57 -4.96 -3.34
C ALA A 5 -10.64 -5.85 -2.08
N VAL A 6 -9.69 -6.76 -1.89
CA VAL A 6 -9.62 -7.60 -0.69
C VAL A 6 -9.43 -6.75 0.58
N VAL A 7 -8.60 -5.70 0.51
CA VAL A 7 -8.48 -4.76 1.63
C VAL A 7 -9.81 -4.07 1.91
N ALA A 8 -10.52 -3.61 0.86
CA ALA A 8 -11.83 -2.96 1.00
C ALA A 8 -12.87 -3.87 1.67
N ASP A 9 -12.88 -5.15 1.29
CA ASP A 9 -13.78 -6.16 1.87
C ASP A 9 -13.44 -6.50 3.34
N ALA A 10 -12.16 -6.35 3.73
CA ALA A 10 -11.69 -6.61 5.08
C ALA A 10 -11.82 -5.42 6.04
N LEU A 11 -12.24 -4.24 5.55
CA LEU A 11 -12.47 -3.07 6.39
C LEU A 11 -13.68 -3.26 7.30
N ARG A 12 -13.57 -2.76 8.53
CA ARG A 12 -14.60 -2.86 9.57
C ARG A 12 -14.95 -1.48 10.11
N ASP A 13 -16.10 -1.38 10.73
CA ASP A 13 -16.53 -0.17 11.44
C ASP A 13 -15.46 0.27 12.46
N GLY A 14 -15.12 1.56 12.43
CA GLY A 14 -14.08 2.14 13.27
C GLY A 14 -12.65 2.06 12.68
N ASP A 15 -12.44 1.45 11.52
CA ASP A 15 -11.12 1.46 10.86
C ASP A 15 -10.80 2.84 10.26
N LEU A 16 -9.51 3.16 10.23
CA LEU A 16 -8.96 4.27 9.44
C LEU A 16 -8.19 3.71 8.25
N LEU A 17 -8.56 4.12 7.03
CA LEU A 17 -7.87 3.77 5.80
C LEU A 17 -7.00 4.94 5.32
N VAL A 18 -5.70 4.70 5.13
CA VAL A 18 -4.74 5.63 4.54
C VAL A 18 -4.38 5.17 3.14
N LEU A 19 -4.65 5.98 2.13
CA LEU A 19 -4.35 5.63 0.74
C LEU A 19 -3.14 6.40 0.22
N GLY A 20 -2.13 5.64 -0.20
CA GLY A 20 -1.01 6.17 -0.96
C GLY A 20 -1.44 6.70 -2.33
N ALA A 21 -0.64 7.61 -2.87
CA ALA A 21 -0.81 8.10 -4.24
C ALA A 21 -0.63 6.99 -5.28
N SER A 22 -0.69 7.33 -6.56
CA SER A 22 -0.49 6.44 -7.70
C SER A 22 -1.64 5.43 -7.87
N THR A 23 -1.34 4.13 -7.92
CA THR A 23 -2.34 3.08 -8.18
C THR A 23 -3.26 2.82 -6.99
N ALA A 24 -2.79 2.95 -5.76
CA ALA A 24 -3.57 2.62 -4.57
C ALA A 24 -4.92 3.37 -4.51
N VAL A 25 -4.90 4.70 -4.64
CA VAL A 25 -6.12 5.51 -4.62
C VAL A 25 -7.05 5.24 -5.81
N ARG A 26 -6.47 4.91 -6.98
CA ARG A 26 -7.25 4.58 -8.18
C ARG A 26 -7.93 3.23 -8.07
N ASP A 27 -7.21 2.26 -7.53
CA ASP A 27 -7.73 0.92 -7.32
C ASP A 27 -8.82 0.90 -6.24
N ALA A 28 -8.65 1.69 -5.17
CA ALA A 28 -9.68 1.89 -4.17
C ALA A 28 -10.96 2.51 -4.77
N SER A 29 -10.82 3.50 -5.65
CA SER A 29 -11.95 4.10 -6.36
C SER A 29 -12.68 3.11 -7.28
N ARG A 30 -11.97 2.13 -7.85
CA ARG A 30 -12.56 1.09 -8.72
C ARG A 30 -13.17 -0.06 -7.94
N ALA A 31 -12.55 -0.47 -6.85
CA ALA A 31 -13.05 -1.53 -6.00
C ALA A 31 -14.33 -1.14 -5.27
N GLY A 32 -14.51 0.16 -5.02
CA GLY A 32 -15.51 0.67 -4.08
C GLY A 32 -15.04 0.51 -2.64
N LEU A 33 -15.27 1.53 -1.85
CA LEU A 33 -14.95 1.52 -0.42
C LEU A 33 -16.25 1.52 0.39
N PRO A 34 -16.28 0.91 1.58
CA PRO A 34 -17.39 1.09 2.49
C PRO A 34 -17.47 2.57 2.88
N PHE A 35 -18.67 3.14 2.86
CA PHE A 35 -18.87 4.55 3.18
C PHE A 35 -19.20 4.79 4.65
N ASP A 36 -19.80 3.79 5.30
CA ASP A 36 -20.22 3.86 6.69
C ASP A 36 -19.15 3.26 7.61
N GLY A 37 -18.82 3.99 8.67
CA GLY A 37 -17.94 3.50 9.73
C GLY A 37 -16.44 3.48 9.44
N VAL A 38 -16.01 3.75 8.19
CA VAL A 38 -14.59 3.77 7.81
C VAL A 38 -14.19 5.18 7.38
N GLN A 39 -13.26 5.77 8.11
CA GLN A 39 -12.66 7.03 7.71
C GLN A 39 -11.54 6.76 6.68
N THR A 40 -11.55 7.49 5.57
CA THR A 40 -10.51 7.38 4.54
C THR A 40 -9.77 8.69 4.37
N ILE A 41 -8.44 8.65 4.43
CA ILE A 41 -7.57 9.79 4.20
C ILE A 41 -6.51 9.49 3.14
N ALA A 42 -6.02 10.52 2.48
CA ALA A 42 -4.94 10.45 1.50
C ALA A 42 -4.20 11.78 1.44
N ASN A 43 -2.92 11.75 1.08
CA ASN A 43 -2.17 12.95 0.77
C ASN A 43 -2.70 13.55 -0.55
N ARG A 44 -3.49 14.63 -0.43
CA ARG A 44 -4.11 15.35 -1.55
C ARG A 44 -3.55 16.78 -1.61
N GLY A 45 -3.68 17.40 -2.78
CA GLY A 45 -3.10 18.72 -3.00
C GLY A 45 -1.79 18.62 -3.77
N ALA A 46 -0.74 18.07 -3.18
CA ALA A 46 0.45 17.64 -3.90
C ALA A 46 0.42 16.11 -4.02
N ALA A 47 0.20 15.58 -5.21
CA ALA A 47 0.12 14.14 -5.46
C ALA A 47 1.55 13.58 -5.63
N GLY A 48 2.20 13.23 -4.53
CA GLY A 48 3.52 12.60 -4.48
C GLY A 48 3.47 11.25 -3.79
N ILE A 49 4.58 10.50 -3.88
CA ILE A 49 4.78 9.24 -3.16
C ILE A 49 5.57 9.45 -1.87
N ASP A 50 6.11 10.64 -1.69
CA ASP A 50 6.88 11.07 -0.53
C ASP A 50 6.01 11.19 0.73
N GLY A 51 6.59 10.90 1.90
CA GLY A 51 5.95 11.08 3.21
C GLY A 51 4.73 10.19 3.49
N THR A 52 4.48 9.14 2.70
CA THR A 52 3.27 8.32 2.84
C THR A 52 3.33 7.42 4.09
N ILE A 53 4.46 6.81 4.40
CA ILE A 53 4.64 6.04 5.64
C ILE A 53 4.54 6.97 6.84
N SER A 54 5.22 8.12 6.80
CA SER A 54 5.19 9.12 7.86
C SER A 54 3.76 9.62 8.12
N THR A 55 2.97 9.83 7.07
CA THR A 55 1.55 10.16 7.18
C THR A 55 0.76 9.03 7.85
N ALA A 56 0.99 7.77 7.43
CA ALA A 56 0.29 6.63 8.00
C ALA A 56 0.60 6.44 9.50
N VAL A 57 1.87 6.62 9.89
CA VAL A 57 2.30 6.60 11.29
C VAL A 57 1.58 7.69 12.10
N GLY A 58 1.61 8.93 11.64
CA GLY A 58 0.93 10.04 12.32
C GLY A 58 -0.59 9.84 12.40
N ALA A 59 -1.20 9.33 11.33
CA ALA A 59 -2.63 9.03 11.28
C ALA A 59 -3.03 7.93 12.27
N ALA A 60 -2.25 6.85 12.35
CA ALA A 60 -2.49 5.75 13.29
C ALA A 60 -2.38 6.22 14.75
N MET A 61 -1.39 7.07 15.05
CA MET A 61 -1.24 7.66 16.38
C MET A 61 -2.42 8.57 16.73
N ALA A 62 -2.85 9.42 15.82
CA ALA A 62 -4.00 10.30 16.02
C ALA A 62 -5.30 9.50 16.20
N HIS A 63 -5.47 8.43 15.41
CA HIS A 63 -6.62 7.55 15.48
C HIS A 63 -6.69 6.82 16.83
N ALA A 64 -5.57 6.30 17.32
CA ALA A 64 -5.48 5.68 18.64
C ALA A 64 -5.80 6.65 19.80
N HIS A 65 -5.50 7.95 19.62
CA HIS A 65 -5.77 8.98 20.64
C HIS A 65 -7.21 9.51 20.61
N ALA A 66 -8.00 9.19 19.57
CA ALA A 66 -9.38 9.65 19.46
C ALA A 66 -10.28 9.11 20.59
N ASP A 67 -9.98 7.90 21.07
CA ASP A 67 -10.59 7.32 22.28
C ASP A 67 -9.52 6.79 23.25
N PRO A 68 -9.03 7.61 24.17
CA PRO A 68 -8.02 7.21 25.14
C PRO A 68 -8.51 6.18 26.17
N THR A 69 -9.81 5.84 26.17
CA THR A 69 -10.40 4.82 27.04
C THR A 69 -10.50 3.45 26.38
N ALA A 70 -10.23 3.37 25.08
CA ALA A 70 -10.25 2.12 24.35
C ALA A 70 -9.19 1.14 24.90
N ILE A 71 -9.59 -0.09 25.15
CA ILE A 71 -8.70 -1.14 25.66
C ILE A 71 -7.66 -1.55 24.58
N ARG A 72 -8.02 -1.41 23.33
CA ARG A 72 -7.16 -1.67 22.17
C ARG A 72 -7.16 -0.47 21.24
N ALA A 73 -6.01 -0.15 20.67
CA ALA A 73 -5.94 0.86 19.64
C ALA A 73 -6.79 0.44 18.43
N PRO A 74 -7.60 1.35 17.86
CA PRO A 74 -8.36 1.09 16.66
C PRO A 74 -7.39 0.80 15.50
N ARG A 75 -7.83 -0.03 14.55
CA ARG A 75 -6.99 -0.46 13.44
C ARG A 75 -6.85 0.67 12.40
N THR A 76 -5.59 0.93 12.01
CA THR A 76 -5.27 1.77 10.86
C THR A 76 -4.64 0.92 9.77
N ILE A 77 -5.21 0.95 8.57
CA ILE A 77 -4.68 0.25 7.40
C ILE A 77 -4.17 1.28 6.41
N ALA A 78 -2.91 1.17 6.00
CA ALA A 78 -2.34 1.99 4.95
C ALA A 78 -2.07 1.13 3.71
N VAL A 79 -2.51 1.58 2.53
CA VAL A 79 -2.26 0.87 1.26
C VAL A 79 -1.36 1.71 0.39
N MET A 80 -0.23 1.14 -0.05
CA MET A 80 0.73 1.82 -0.90
C MET A 80 1.53 0.87 -1.79
N GLY A 81 2.08 1.39 -2.89
CA GLY A 81 2.97 0.64 -3.77
C GLY A 81 4.41 0.56 -3.24
N ASP A 82 5.20 -0.30 -3.85
CA ASP A 82 6.60 -0.56 -3.51
C ASP A 82 7.50 0.67 -3.67
N LEU A 83 7.35 1.44 -4.75
CA LEU A 83 8.08 2.70 -4.93
C LEU A 83 7.71 3.73 -3.85
N THR A 84 6.44 3.80 -3.47
CA THR A 84 5.97 4.69 -2.40
C THR A 84 6.57 4.31 -1.07
N PHE A 85 6.58 3.00 -0.77
CA PHE A 85 7.16 2.47 0.47
C PHE A 85 8.67 2.72 0.53
N ALA A 86 9.38 2.39 -0.56
CA ALA A 86 10.83 2.60 -0.65
C ALA A 86 11.23 4.08 -0.53
N HIS A 87 10.40 4.98 -1.07
CA HIS A 87 10.67 6.43 -1.04
C HIS A 87 10.60 7.03 0.36
N ASP A 88 9.75 6.50 1.25
CA ASP A 88 9.55 7.01 2.62
C ASP A 88 9.95 6.00 3.72
N LEU A 89 10.92 5.12 3.44
CA LEU A 89 11.45 4.18 4.44
C LEU A 89 11.88 4.87 5.75
N GLY A 90 12.34 6.11 5.65
CA GLY A 90 12.68 6.94 6.81
C GLY A 90 11.52 7.15 7.78
N GLY A 91 10.27 7.04 7.32
CA GLY A 91 9.08 7.12 8.16
C GLY A 91 8.95 5.97 9.17
N LEU A 92 9.66 4.85 8.95
CA LEU A 92 9.74 3.74 9.91
C LEU A 92 10.79 3.98 11.02
N ASN A 93 11.66 4.97 10.85
CA ASN A 93 12.72 5.28 11.80
C ASN A 93 12.18 6.10 12.98
N ILE A 94 11.52 5.43 13.90
CA ILE A 94 10.97 6.05 15.11
C ILE A 94 11.97 5.82 16.24
N GLY A 95 12.43 6.91 16.86
CA GLY A 95 13.41 6.87 17.96
C GLY A 95 12.91 6.04 19.15
N PRO A 96 13.83 5.51 19.98
CA PRO A 96 13.44 4.61 21.08
C PRO A 96 12.69 5.32 22.23
N LEU A 97 12.73 6.65 22.27
CA LEU A 97 12.02 7.46 23.25
C LEU A 97 10.72 8.06 22.71
N GLU A 98 10.44 7.86 21.42
CA GLU A 98 9.27 8.40 20.77
C GLU A 98 8.10 7.40 20.80
N PRO A 99 6.86 7.88 20.90
CA PRO A 99 5.71 7.02 20.83
C PRO A 99 5.61 6.36 19.44
N ARG A 100 5.17 5.12 19.43
CA ARG A 100 4.96 4.33 18.20
C ARG A 100 3.47 4.05 18.01
N PRO A 101 2.99 3.90 16.77
CA PRO A 101 1.64 3.44 16.54
C PRO A 101 1.47 2.02 17.08
N ASP A 102 0.32 1.71 17.63
CA ASP A 102 0.05 0.43 18.30
C ASP A 102 -0.67 -0.58 17.40
N ASN A 103 -1.35 -0.14 16.35
CA ASN A 103 -2.12 -1.00 15.44
C ASN A 103 -2.13 -0.43 14.01
N LEU A 104 -0.95 -0.34 13.41
CA LEU A 104 -0.78 0.09 12.02
C LEU A 104 -0.42 -1.09 11.13
N LEU A 105 -1.30 -1.42 10.18
CA LEU A 105 -1.04 -2.38 9.12
C LEU A 105 -0.75 -1.66 7.80
N ILE A 106 0.44 -1.83 7.25
CA ILE A 106 0.80 -1.33 5.92
C ILE A 106 0.66 -2.47 4.92
N VAL A 107 -0.32 -2.39 4.03
CA VAL A 107 -0.45 -3.30 2.89
C VAL A 107 0.39 -2.75 1.74
N LEU A 108 1.51 -3.42 1.50
CA LEU A 108 2.50 -3.09 0.48
C LEU A 108 2.18 -3.86 -0.80
N THR A 109 1.59 -3.20 -1.80
CA THR A 109 1.36 -3.80 -3.11
C THR A 109 2.64 -3.71 -3.94
N ASN A 110 3.37 -4.83 -4.05
CA ASN A 110 4.65 -4.90 -4.73
C ASN A 110 4.48 -5.45 -6.15
N ASP A 111 4.52 -4.57 -7.14
CA ASP A 111 4.50 -4.90 -8.57
C ASP A 111 5.87 -4.72 -9.24
N SER A 112 6.91 -4.54 -8.42
CA SER A 112 8.31 -4.33 -8.82
C SER A 112 8.49 -3.08 -9.68
N GLY A 113 7.86 -1.96 -9.28
CA GLY A 113 8.14 -0.66 -9.88
C GLY A 113 6.94 0.23 -10.19
N GLY A 114 7.03 0.99 -11.29
CA GLY A 114 6.06 2.01 -11.67
C GLY A 114 4.83 1.48 -12.42
N GLY A 115 4.04 0.58 -11.82
CA GLY A 115 2.88 -0.06 -12.45
C GLY A 115 1.82 0.88 -13.01
N ILE A 116 1.72 2.11 -12.49
CA ILE A 116 0.79 3.11 -13.03
C ILE A 116 1.08 3.44 -14.52
N PHE A 117 2.35 3.43 -14.91
CA PHE A 117 2.75 3.81 -16.27
C PHE A 117 2.41 2.75 -17.32
N GLU A 118 2.11 1.50 -16.91
CA GLU A 118 1.64 0.44 -17.81
C GLU A 118 0.33 0.81 -18.53
N THR A 119 -0.51 1.62 -17.89
CA THR A 119 -1.83 2.02 -18.43
C THR A 119 -1.82 3.39 -19.10
N LEU A 120 -0.67 4.02 -19.17
CA LEU A 120 -0.47 5.31 -19.81
C LEU A 120 0.28 5.17 -21.14
N GLU A 121 0.38 6.26 -21.91
CA GLU A 121 1.07 6.29 -23.18
C GLU A 121 2.46 5.63 -23.18
N PRO A 122 3.33 5.85 -22.16
CA PRO A 122 4.64 5.19 -22.09
C PRO A 122 4.59 3.66 -22.04
N GLY A 123 3.46 3.08 -21.61
CA GLY A 123 3.24 1.64 -21.58
C GLY A 123 2.90 1.01 -22.93
N ALA A 124 2.76 1.81 -24.00
CA ALA A 124 2.49 1.31 -25.32
C ALA A 124 3.65 0.42 -25.83
N GLU A 125 3.32 -0.65 -26.54
CA GLU A 125 4.29 -1.69 -26.93
C GLU A 125 5.44 -1.12 -27.79
N ASP A 126 5.13 -0.19 -28.68
CA ASP A 126 6.09 0.48 -29.57
C ASP A 126 7.05 1.43 -28.85
N LEU A 127 6.73 1.85 -27.63
CA LEU A 127 7.57 2.73 -26.80
C LEU A 127 8.41 1.98 -25.75
N ARG A 128 8.27 0.65 -25.66
CA ARG A 128 8.94 -0.13 -24.61
C ARG A 128 10.42 -0.32 -24.78
N THR A 129 10.92 -0.16 -26.02
CA THR A 129 12.30 -0.47 -26.36
C THR A 129 12.90 0.66 -27.19
N PHE A 130 14.10 1.11 -26.84
CA PHE A 130 14.89 2.01 -27.66
C PHE A 130 15.38 1.31 -28.92
N ALA A 131 15.83 2.10 -29.91
CA ALA A 131 16.35 1.58 -31.19
C ALA A 131 17.58 0.66 -31.04
N ASP A 132 18.34 0.80 -29.94
CA ASP A 132 19.48 -0.04 -29.60
C ASP A 132 19.12 -1.34 -28.87
N GLY A 133 17.82 -1.61 -28.66
CA GLY A 133 17.33 -2.78 -27.93
C GLY A 133 17.26 -2.60 -26.42
N THR A 134 17.64 -1.47 -25.87
CA THR A 134 17.53 -1.21 -24.42
C THR A 134 16.06 -1.07 -24.00
N ALA A 135 15.70 -1.64 -22.87
CA ALA A 135 14.36 -1.57 -22.30
C ALA A 135 14.02 -0.14 -21.84
N ALA A 136 13.43 0.64 -22.73
CA ALA A 136 13.10 2.04 -22.50
C ALA A 136 12.10 2.23 -21.39
N PHE A 137 10.99 1.49 -21.41
CA PHE A 137 9.94 1.55 -20.41
C PHE A 137 10.48 1.22 -19.02
N GLU A 138 11.16 0.09 -18.87
CA GLU A 138 11.68 -0.35 -17.58
C GLU A 138 12.69 0.64 -16.98
N ARG A 139 13.54 1.22 -17.85
CA ARG A 139 14.58 2.16 -17.39
C ARG A 139 14.03 3.52 -16.96
N VAL A 140 12.98 4.02 -17.62
CA VAL A 140 12.49 5.40 -17.46
C VAL A 140 11.23 5.47 -16.58
N PHE A 141 10.34 4.51 -16.70
CA PHE A 141 9.03 4.51 -16.06
C PHE A 141 8.81 3.33 -15.11
N GLY A 142 9.19 2.13 -15.53
CA GLY A 142 9.09 0.92 -14.73
C GLY A 142 9.96 0.98 -13.47
N THR A 143 11.17 1.53 -13.62
CA THR A 143 12.14 1.74 -12.52
C THR A 143 12.13 0.60 -11.48
N PRO A 144 12.36 -0.66 -11.90
CA PRO A 144 12.21 -1.81 -11.04
C PRO A 144 13.14 -1.73 -9.81
N LEU A 145 12.61 -2.12 -8.67
CA LEU A 145 13.37 -2.21 -7.43
C LEU A 145 13.83 -3.65 -7.19
N ASP A 146 15.09 -3.81 -6.83
CA ASP A 146 15.66 -5.05 -6.32
C ASP A 146 15.92 -4.90 -4.82
N LEU A 147 14.82 -4.75 -4.04
CA LEU A 147 14.86 -4.55 -2.60
C LEU A 147 14.28 -5.75 -1.86
N ASN A 148 14.93 -6.14 -0.79
CA ASN A 148 14.39 -7.11 0.16
C ASN A 148 13.63 -6.34 1.27
N PHE A 149 12.32 -6.19 1.10
CA PHE A 149 11.50 -5.46 2.06
C PHE A 149 11.44 -6.12 3.44
N ALA A 150 11.58 -7.44 3.52
CA ALA A 150 11.63 -8.14 4.81
C ALA A 150 12.88 -7.72 5.61
N GLU A 151 14.05 -7.66 4.97
CA GLU A 151 15.29 -7.21 5.63
C GLU A 151 15.23 -5.73 6.00
N LEU A 152 14.65 -4.89 5.15
CA LEU A 152 14.46 -3.48 5.45
C LEU A 152 13.54 -3.29 6.66
N CYS A 153 12.39 -3.97 6.71
CA CYS A 153 11.49 -3.95 7.85
C CYS A 153 12.18 -4.42 9.14
N ALA A 154 12.93 -5.53 9.05
CA ALA A 154 13.68 -6.05 10.19
C ALA A 154 14.71 -5.04 10.71
N GLY A 155 15.38 -4.30 9.82
CA GLY A 155 16.32 -3.23 10.18
C GLY A 155 15.68 -2.09 10.99
N PHE A 156 14.40 -1.82 10.81
CA PHE A 156 13.62 -0.84 11.57
C PHE A 156 12.86 -1.46 12.76
N GLY A 157 12.98 -2.77 12.99
CA GLY A 157 12.23 -3.48 14.03
C GLY A 157 10.73 -3.57 13.75
N VAL A 158 10.36 -3.63 12.48
CA VAL A 158 8.98 -3.71 12.00
C VAL A 158 8.68 -5.15 11.55
N GLU A 159 7.53 -5.69 11.94
CA GLU A 159 7.08 -7.01 11.49
C GLU A 159 6.80 -6.98 9.98
N HIS A 160 7.25 -8.02 9.27
CA HIS A 160 6.96 -8.22 7.85
C HIS A 160 6.33 -9.58 7.62
N LYS A 161 5.25 -9.59 6.82
CA LYS A 161 4.58 -10.80 6.31
C LYS A 161 4.51 -10.71 4.79
N LEU A 162 4.58 -11.87 4.12
CA LEU A 162 4.45 -11.96 2.67
C LEU A 162 3.20 -12.77 2.32
N ALA A 163 2.33 -12.19 1.49
CA ALA A 163 1.25 -12.88 0.82
C ALA A 163 1.59 -13.04 -0.67
N THR A 164 1.48 -14.25 -1.18
CA THR A 164 1.76 -14.60 -2.59
C THR A 164 0.49 -14.81 -3.41
N SER A 165 -0.66 -14.81 -2.75
CA SER A 165 -1.98 -14.93 -3.38
C SER A 165 -3.00 -13.99 -2.73
N VAL A 166 -4.15 -13.84 -3.40
CA VAL A 166 -5.29 -13.06 -2.89
C VAL A 166 -5.88 -13.72 -1.64
N GLU A 167 -5.90 -15.05 -1.60
CA GLU A 167 -6.40 -15.84 -0.49
C GLU A 167 -5.50 -15.68 0.76
N GLU A 168 -4.18 -15.73 0.58
CA GLU A 168 -3.22 -15.48 1.67
C GLU A 168 -3.34 -14.06 2.20
N LEU A 169 -3.55 -13.08 1.32
CA LEU A 169 -3.80 -11.70 1.71
C LEU A 169 -5.08 -11.59 2.58
N ALA A 170 -6.18 -12.22 2.15
CA ALA A 170 -7.43 -12.19 2.90
C ALA A 170 -7.28 -12.81 4.30
N VAL A 171 -6.63 -13.98 4.38
CA VAL A 171 -6.36 -14.64 5.66
C VAL A 171 -5.51 -13.76 6.58
N ALA A 172 -4.44 -13.15 6.06
CA ALA A 172 -3.57 -12.30 6.86
C ALA A 172 -4.29 -11.03 7.38
N LEU A 173 -5.20 -10.47 6.59
CA LEU A 173 -6.03 -9.33 6.99
C LEU A 173 -7.03 -9.70 8.09
N ASP A 174 -7.66 -10.87 7.99
CA ASP A 174 -8.59 -11.38 8.99
C ASP A 174 -7.87 -11.72 10.30
N GLU A 175 -6.73 -12.40 10.23
CA GLU A 175 -5.90 -12.68 11.41
C GLU A 175 -5.49 -11.38 12.13
N HIS A 176 -5.05 -10.37 11.38
CA HIS A 176 -4.68 -9.08 11.94
C HIS A 176 -5.88 -8.38 12.60
N ALA A 177 -7.07 -8.52 12.03
CA ALA A 177 -8.29 -7.94 12.58
C ALA A 177 -8.74 -8.61 13.87
N GLU A 178 -8.55 -9.93 14.00
CA GLU A 178 -8.97 -10.71 15.18
C GLU A 178 -7.99 -10.60 16.34
N VAL A 179 -6.71 -10.75 16.04
CA VAL A 179 -5.64 -10.74 17.07
C VAL A 179 -5.31 -9.31 17.50
N GLY A 180 -5.47 -8.35 16.59
CA GLY A 180 -4.95 -6.99 16.71
C GLY A 180 -3.44 -6.96 16.46
N GLY A 181 -2.96 -5.87 15.90
CA GLY A 181 -1.53 -5.63 15.76
C GLY A 181 -0.92 -5.07 17.04
N SER A 182 0.37 -5.30 17.23
CA SER A 182 1.17 -4.51 18.16
C SER A 182 2.25 -3.80 17.37
N GLY A 183 2.19 -2.48 17.35
CA GLY A 183 3.15 -1.69 16.59
C GLY A 183 2.78 -1.57 15.10
N ILE A 184 3.81 -1.66 14.26
CA ILE A 184 3.69 -1.58 12.79
C ILE A 184 3.91 -2.97 12.21
N THR A 185 2.97 -3.42 11.38
CA THR A 185 3.11 -4.63 10.57
C THR A 185 3.07 -4.25 9.09
N VAL A 186 4.00 -4.76 8.29
CA VAL A 186 4.00 -4.64 6.83
C VAL A 186 3.56 -5.96 6.23
N LEU A 187 2.44 -5.95 5.51
CA LEU A 187 1.94 -7.10 4.75
C LEU A 187 2.21 -6.86 3.27
N GLU A 188 3.30 -7.43 2.78
CA GLU A 188 3.67 -7.36 1.37
C GLU A 188 2.82 -8.34 0.57
N VAL A 189 2.22 -7.87 -0.52
CA VAL A 189 1.54 -8.72 -1.50
C VAL A 189 2.18 -8.54 -2.87
N LYS A 190 2.64 -9.64 -3.45
CA LYS A 190 3.18 -9.65 -4.81
C LYS A 190 2.04 -9.56 -5.81
N VAL A 191 2.14 -8.59 -6.72
CA VAL A 191 1.15 -8.38 -7.78
C VAL A 191 1.84 -8.29 -9.14
N ASP A 192 1.13 -8.70 -10.20
CA ASP A 192 1.62 -8.57 -11.57
C ASP A 192 1.08 -7.27 -12.18
N ARG A 193 1.98 -6.41 -12.68
CA ARG A 193 1.62 -5.19 -13.38
C ARG A 193 1.24 -5.40 -14.84
N ARG A 194 1.72 -6.47 -15.49
CA ARG A 194 1.53 -6.70 -16.94
C ARG A 194 0.07 -6.94 -17.33
N GLY A 195 -0.71 -7.59 -16.48
CA GLY A 195 -2.14 -7.81 -16.70
C GLY A 195 -3.05 -6.64 -16.40
N ARG A 196 -2.49 -5.51 -15.93
CA ARG A 196 -3.27 -4.37 -15.44
C ARG A 196 -4.15 -3.74 -16.50
N GLN A 197 -3.64 -3.53 -17.71
CA GLN A 197 -4.42 -2.94 -18.81
C GLN A 197 -5.68 -3.76 -19.16
N GLU A 198 -5.55 -5.08 -19.18
CA GLU A 198 -6.67 -5.97 -19.48
C GLU A 198 -7.72 -5.94 -18.36
N ILE A 199 -7.28 -5.97 -17.11
CA ILE A 199 -8.17 -5.85 -15.95
C ILE A 199 -8.93 -4.52 -15.99
N GLU A 200 -8.24 -3.42 -16.27
CA GLU A 200 -8.86 -2.09 -16.35
C GLU A 200 -9.90 -2.01 -17.48
N LYS A 201 -9.61 -2.57 -18.67
CA LYS A 201 -10.58 -2.65 -19.77
C LYS A 201 -11.81 -3.45 -19.39
N ARG A 202 -11.64 -4.60 -18.74
CA ARG A 202 -12.77 -5.44 -18.28
C ARG A 202 -13.64 -4.72 -17.24
N ILE A 203 -13.04 -3.98 -16.31
CA ILE A 203 -13.79 -3.18 -15.32
C ILE A 203 -14.54 -2.04 -16.01
N ALA A 204 -13.94 -1.41 -17.01
CA ALA A 204 -14.56 -0.32 -17.76
C ALA A 204 -15.69 -0.79 -18.69
N GLY A 205 -15.89 -2.09 -18.88
CA GLY A 205 -16.92 -2.66 -19.75
C GLY A 205 -16.58 -2.53 -21.24
N ALA A 206 -15.32 -2.38 -21.58
CA ALA A 206 -14.81 -2.23 -22.95
C ALA A 206 -14.33 -3.57 -23.53
#